data_0515ec29656c889f7dec84b6d3379911
#
_entry.id   0515ec29656c889f7dec84b6d3379911
#
_cell.length_a   1.000
_cell.length_b   1.000
_cell.length_c   1.000
_cell.angle_alpha   90.00
_cell.angle_beta   90.00
_cell.angle_gamma   90.00
#
_symmetry.space_group_name_H-M   'P 1'
#
loop_
_entity.id
_entity.type
_entity.pdbx_description
1 polymer ?
#
loop_
_entity_poly.entity_id
_entity_poly.type
_entity_poly.pdbx_seq_one_letter_code
_entity_poly.pdbx_strand_id
1 'polypeptide(L)'
;GPRALGNRSILGDPRLSNMKDILNLKIKRRESFRPFAPSILREEVSKWFEKDDDVPFMMQVYQIKKNKQKLVPAITHVDGSGRLQTVHASTNIRYYKLIQEFKKLTNIPIILNTSFNENEPVVCLPEEALETFLRTKMDILVLGNWTVVRKN
;
A
#
# COMPACT_ATOMS: atom_id res chain seq x y z
N GLY A 1 -14.51 4.94 -11.06
CA GLY A 1 -14.13 5.30 -9.69
C GLY A 1 -12.66 5.07 -9.40
N PRO A 2 -12.12 5.54 -8.27
CA PRO A 2 -10.72 5.35 -7.94
C PRO A 2 -10.37 3.87 -7.84
N ARG A 3 -9.20 3.50 -8.38
CA ARG A 3 -8.76 2.11 -8.39
C ARG A 3 -7.94 1.80 -7.14
N ALA A 4 -6.64 1.70 -7.26
CA ALA A 4 -5.74 1.31 -6.16
C ALA A 4 -5.23 2.53 -5.38
N LEU A 5 -6.13 3.43 -4.99
CA LEU A 5 -5.79 4.64 -4.23
C LEU A 5 -6.36 4.60 -2.80
N GLY A 6 -6.52 3.39 -2.25
CA GLY A 6 -7.06 3.16 -0.93
C GLY A 6 -8.48 2.58 -0.93
N ASN A 7 -9.18 2.59 -2.06
CA ASN A 7 -10.57 2.15 -2.16
C ASN A 7 -10.70 0.70 -2.63
N ARG A 8 -9.81 0.26 -3.53
CA ARG A 8 -9.76 -1.11 -4.04
C ARG A 8 -8.31 -1.56 -4.04
N SER A 9 -7.74 -1.62 -2.86
CA SER A 9 -6.32 -1.82 -2.63
C SER A 9 -6.05 -3.04 -1.78
N ILE A 10 -4.90 -3.67 -2.03
CA ILE A 10 -4.25 -4.56 -1.07
C ILE A 10 -3.20 -3.71 -0.38
N LEU A 11 -3.23 -3.74 0.95
CA LEU A 11 -2.32 -2.96 1.79
C LEU A 11 -1.36 -3.90 2.52
N GLY A 12 -0.15 -3.43 2.76
CA GLY A 12 0.86 -4.18 3.48
C GLY A 12 1.74 -3.30 4.35
N ASP A 13 2.40 -3.94 5.31
CA ASP A 13 3.34 -3.27 6.21
C ASP A 13 4.67 -3.02 5.46
N PRO A 14 5.06 -1.76 5.25
CA PRO A 14 6.26 -1.46 4.48
C PRO A 14 7.57 -1.79 5.22
N ARG A 15 7.50 -2.05 6.53
CA ARG A 15 8.67 -2.31 7.37
C ARG A 15 9.23 -3.72 7.19
N LEU A 16 8.39 -4.66 6.75
CA LEU A 16 8.75 -6.07 6.63
C LEU A 16 9.51 -6.30 5.33
N SER A 17 10.78 -6.72 5.42
CA SER A 17 11.62 -6.95 4.25
C SER A 17 11.07 -8.04 3.31
N ASN A 18 10.32 -9.00 3.86
CA ASN A 18 9.70 -10.09 3.10
C ASN A 18 8.29 -9.77 2.60
N MET A 19 7.73 -8.59 2.89
CA MET A 19 6.36 -8.24 2.48
C MET A 19 6.22 -8.21 0.97
N LYS A 20 7.25 -7.74 0.27
CA LYS A 20 7.29 -7.72 -1.19
C LYS A 20 7.18 -9.14 -1.77
N ASP A 21 7.89 -10.09 -1.19
CA ASP A 21 7.82 -11.49 -1.61
C ASP A 21 6.46 -12.11 -1.28
N ILE A 22 5.93 -11.83 -0.10
CA ILE A 22 4.61 -12.31 0.31
C ILE A 22 3.55 -11.84 -0.69
N LEU A 23 3.54 -10.56 -1.01
CA LEU A 23 2.56 -9.99 -1.94
C LEU A 23 2.73 -10.52 -3.36
N ASN A 24 3.97 -10.64 -3.85
CA ASN A 24 4.22 -11.10 -5.21
C ASN A 24 3.97 -12.60 -5.37
N LEU A 25 4.45 -13.43 -4.45
CA LEU A 25 4.39 -14.89 -4.59
C LEU A 25 3.09 -15.50 -4.07
N LYS A 26 2.58 -15.02 -2.93
CA LYS A 26 1.44 -15.64 -2.24
C LYS A 26 0.09 -15.00 -2.61
N ILE A 27 0.08 -13.78 -3.05
CA ILE A 27 -1.15 -13.05 -3.38
C ILE A 27 -1.24 -12.75 -4.86
N LYS A 28 -0.25 -12.03 -5.41
CA LYS A 28 -0.24 -11.65 -6.83
C LYS A 28 0.20 -12.78 -7.76
N ARG A 29 0.89 -13.79 -7.24
CA ARG A 29 1.44 -14.92 -8.01
C ARG A 29 2.25 -14.47 -9.21
N ARG A 30 3.18 -13.54 -8.97
CA ARG A 30 4.08 -12.98 -9.98
C ARG A 30 5.51 -12.91 -9.43
N GLU A 31 6.45 -12.48 -10.29
CA GLU A 31 7.85 -12.41 -9.93
C GLU A 31 8.10 -11.38 -8.83
N SER A 32 8.95 -11.74 -7.87
CA SER A 32 9.18 -10.98 -6.64
C SER A 32 9.93 -9.66 -6.84
N PHE A 33 10.52 -9.42 -8.02
CA PHE A 33 11.23 -8.18 -8.27
C PHE A 33 10.31 -6.97 -8.54
N ARG A 34 9.01 -7.18 -8.79
CA ARG A 34 8.08 -6.07 -9.04
C ARG A 34 7.87 -5.26 -7.77
N PRO A 35 8.21 -3.95 -7.79
CA PRO A 35 8.06 -3.10 -6.62
C PRO A 35 6.59 -2.71 -6.41
N PHE A 36 6.31 -2.31 -5.17
CA PHE A 36 5.00 -1.79 -4.77
C PHE A 36 5.11 -0.31 -4.41
N ALA A 37 3.98 0.39 -4.45
CA ALA A 37 3.94 1.82 -4.22
C ALA A 37 3.74 2.16 -2.75
N PRO A 38 4.46 3.17 -2.21
CA PRO A 38 4.15 3.74 -0.91
C PRO A 38 2.99 4.74 -1.01
N SER A 39 2.05 4.65 -0.07
CA SER A 39 1.07 5.69 0.22
C SER A 39 1.49 6.39 1.51
N ILE A 40 1.63 7.71 1.47
CA ILE A 40 2.11 8.51 2.60
C ILE A 40 1.16 9.66 2.90
N LEU A 41 1.04 10.04 4.18
CA LEU A 41 0.35 11.26 4.57
C LEU A 41 1.02 12.47 3.90
N ARG A 42 0.23 13.35 3.27
CA ARG A 42 0.78 14.49 2.50
C ARG A 42 1.75 15.34 3.33
N GLU A 43 1.44 15.61 4.58
CA GLU A 43 2.26 16.43 5.46
C GLU A 43 3.59 15.78 5.87
N GLU A 44 3.74 14.48 5.63
CA GLU A 44 4.96 13.74 6.00
C GLU A 44 5.95 13.56 4.84
N VAL A 45 5.58 13.98 3.63
CA VAL A 45 6.40 13.76 2.42
C VAL A 45 7.81 14.33 2.57
N SER A 46 7.94 15.56 3.08
CA SER A 46 9.24 16.23 3.23
C SER A 46 10.18 15.52 4.17
N LYS A 47 9.67 14.72 5.09
CA LYS A 47 10.48 13.95 6.06
C LYS A 47 11.02 12.66 5.49
N TRP A 48 10.36 12.10 4.45
CA TRP A 48 10.65 10.78 3.93
C TRP A 48 11.22 10.78 2.52
N PHE A 49 10.90 11.79 1.72
CA PHE A 49 11.33 11.91 0.33
C PHE A 49 12.20 13.14 0.13
N GLU A 50 13.11 13.08 -0.87
CA GLU A 50 14.00 14.18 -1.19
C GLU A 50 13.26 15.40 -1.72
N LYS A 51 12.12 15.18 -2.40
CA LYS A 51 11.26 16.26 -2.90
C LYS A 51 9.93 16.26 -2.14
N ASP A 52 9.43 17.45 -1.82
CA ASP A 52 8.14 17.64 -1.16
C ASP A 52 7.08 18.03 -2.19
N ASP A 53 6.58 17.03 -2.92
CA ASP A 53 5.59 17.23 -3.97
C ASP A 53 4.26 16.55 -3.62
N ASP A 54 3.19 17.03 -4.26
CA ASP A 54 1.86 16.43 -4.18
C ASP A 54 1.64 15.48 -5.36
N VAL A 55 1.53 14.18 -5.08
CA VAL A 55 1.41 13.14 -6.10
C VAL A 55 0.27 12.18 -5.74
N PRO A 56 -1.00 12.60 -5.90
CA PRO A 56 -2.13 11.80 -5.43
C PRO A 56 -2.43 10.54 -6.24
N PHE A 57 -1.86 10.40 -7.46
CA PHE A 57 -2.25 9.35 -8.41
C PHE A 57 -1.16 8.32 -8.73
N MET A 58 -0.10 8.22 -7.93
CA MET A 58 0.99 7.25 -8.13
C MET A 58 1.68 7.34 -9.50
N MET A 59 1.76 8.51 -10.08
CA MET A 59 2.26 8.66 -11.46
C MET A 59 3.76 8.87 -11.55
N GLN A 60 4.43 9.19 -10.45
CA GLN A 60 5.82 9.59 -10.46
C GLN A 60 6.64 8.84 -9.41
N VAL A 61 7.92 8.66 -9.73
CA VAL A 61 8.91 8.02 -8.87
C VAL A 61 9.75 9.10 -8.17
N TYR A 62 9.93 8.97 -6.87
CA TYR A 62 10.68 9.91 -6.04
C TYR A 62 11.73 9.17 -5.22
N GLN A 63 12.85 9.83 -5.00
CA GLN A 63 13.93 9.31 -4.16
C GLN A 63 13.53 9.37 -2.67
N ILE A 64 13.63 8.23 -1.99
CA ILE A 64 13.43 8.15 -0.54
C ILE A 64 14.72 8.61 0.13
N LYS A 65 14.61 9.40 1.19
CA LYS A 65 15.79 9.86 1.95
C LYS A 65 16.63 8.67 2.41
N LYS A 66 17.93 8.76 2.23
CA LYS A 66 18.87 7.65 2.44
C LYS A 66 18.75 7.04 3.84
N ASN A 67 18.59 7.88 4.87
CA ASN A 67 18.44 7.43 6.26
C ASN A 67 17.06 6.78 6.55
N LYS A 68 16.13 6.87 5.63
CA LYS A 68 14.78 6.31 5.77
C LYS A 68 14.58 4.99 5.00
N GLN A 69 15.38 4.72 3.99
CA GLN A 69 15.21 3.58 3.09
C GLN A 69 15.15 2.23 3.83
N LYS A 70 16.03 2.04 4.81
CA LYS A 70 16.08 0.80 5.60
C LYS A 70 14.88 0.59 6.52
N LEU A 71 14.12 1.66 6.81
CA LEU A 71 12.92 1.59 7.65
C LEU A 71 11.71 1.05 6.87
N VAL A 72 11.73 1.19 5.55
CA VAL A 72 10.61 0.81 4.66
C VAL A 72 11.10 -0.02 3.47
N PRO A 73 11.75 -1.16 3.71
CA PRO A 73 12.37 -1.94 2.65
C PRO A 73 11.37 -2.46 1.60
N ALA A 74 10.12 -2.72 1.99
CA ALA A 74 9.14 -3.31 1.08
C ALA A 74 8.69 -2.36 -0.04
N ILE A 75 8.85 -1.03 0.14
CA ILE A 75 8.44 -0.04 -0.87
C ILE A 75 9.64 0.70 -1.48
N THR A 76 10.85 0.32 -1.11
CA THR A 76 12.08 0.94 -1.60
C THR A 76 12.62 0.11 -2.77
N HIS A 77 12.80 0.75 -3.93
CA HIS A 77 13.42 0.12 -5.09
C HIS A 77 14.93 -0.05 -4.88
N VAL A 78 15.59 -0.82 -5.73
CA VAL A 78 17.04 -1.06 -5.66
C VAL A 78 17.84 0.27 -5.69
N ASP A 79 17.37 1.25 -6.46
CA ASP A 79 17.98 2.58 -6.56
C ASP A 79 17.58 3.54 -5.44
N GLY A 80 16.81 3.08 -4.44
CA GLY A 80 16.35 3.90 -3.32
C GLY A 80 15.10 4.71 -3.58
N SER A 81 14.48 4.56 -4.75
CA SER A 81 13.26 5.31 -5.10
C SER A 81 11.98 4.57 -4.71
N GLY A 82 10.85 5.27 -4.80
CA GLY A 82 9.53 4.70 -4.65
C GLY A 82 8.51 5.46 -5.49
N ARG A 83 7.49 4.74 -5.99
CA ARG A 83 6.40 5.35 -6.77
C ARG A 83 5.33 5.87 -5.81
N LEU A 84 5.44 7.14 -5.49
CA LEU A 84 4.74 7.82 -4.42
C LEU A 84 3.24 8.02 -4.71
N GLN A 85 2.42 7.81 -3.68
CA GLN A 85 1.05 8.32 -3.60
C GLN A 85 0.91 9.18 -2.35
N THR A 86 0.57 10.46 -2.51
CA THR A 86 0.26 11.34 -1.37
C THR A 86 -1.22 11.23 -1.02
N VAL A 87 -1.51 11.17 0.28
CA VAL A 87 -2.87 11.01 0.79
C VAL A 87 -3.27 12.22 1.61
N HIS A 88 -4.37 12.88 1.20
CA HIS A 88 -4.94 14.05 1.86
C HIS A 88 -6.17 13.69 2.69
N ALA A 89 -6.30 14.29 3.86
CA ALA A 89 -7.51 14.18 4.68
C ALA A 89 -8.76 14.70 3.94
N SER A 90 -8.58 15.73 3.09
CA SER A 90 -9.69 16.36 2.35
C SER A 90 -10.26 15.51 1.22
N THR A 91 -9.49 14.59 0.65
CA THR A 91 -9.90 13.81 -0.52
C THR A 91 -10.17 12.34 -0.21
N ASN A 92 -9.53 11.78 0.81
CA ASN A 92 -9.74 10.38 1.23
C ASN A 92 -9.51 10.25 2.73
N ILE A 93 -10.49 10.70 3.51
CA ILE A 93 -10.38 10.77 4.97
C ILE A 93 -10.21 9.38 5.61
N ARG A 94 -10.85 8.34 5.10
CA ARG A 94 -10.74 6.99 5.66
C ARG A 94 -9.32 6.44 5.50
N TYR A 95 -8.76 6.56 4.30
CA TYR A 95 -7.40 6.11 4.03
C TYR A 95 -6.37 6.94 4.80
N TYR A 96 -6.59 8.25 4.86
CA TYR A 96 -5.75 9.16 5.64
C TYR A 96 -5.73 8.72 7.11
N LYS A 97 -6.89 8.47 7.71
CA LYS A 97 -7.00 8.02 9.11
C LYS A 97 -6.35 6.66 9.33
N LEU A 98 -6.47 5.74 8.39
CA LEU A 98 -5.82 4.44 8.47
C LEU A 98 -4.31 4.58 8.56
N ILE A 99 -3.72 5.39 7.67
CA ILE A 99 -2.27 5.65 7.69
C ILE A 99 -1.86 6.39 8.97
N GLN A 100 -2.69 7.31 9.44
CA GLN A 100 -2.46 8.04 10.68
C GLN A 100 -2.42 7.11 11.89
N GLU A 101 -3.35 6.15 11.97
CA GLU A 101 -3.34 5.14 13.05
C GLU A 101 -2.13 4.22 12.94
N PHE A 102 -1.73 3.83 11.74
CA PHE A 102 -0.52 3.06 11.52
C PHE A 102 0.72 3.84 11.99
N LYS A 103 0.78 5.14 11.71
CA LYS A 103 1.85 6.01 12.19
C LYS A 103 1.90 6.05 13.72
N LYS A 104 0.75 6.13 14.39
CA LYS A 104 0.70 6.12 15.86
C LYS A 104 1.30 4.84 16.44
N LEU A 105 1.06 3.70 15.80
CA LEU A 105 1.54 2.40 16.26
C LEU A 105 3.01 2.15 15.92
N THR A 106 3.50 2.67 14.81
CA THR A 106 4.79 2.28 14.24
C THR A 106 5.78 3.43 14.08
N ASN A 107 5.32 4.66 14.21
CA ASN A 107 6.06 5.88 13.88
C ASN A 107 6.39 6.01 12.38
N ILE A 108 5.73 5.24 11.53
CA ILE A 108 5.91 5.23 10.07
C ILE A 108 4.61 5.68 9.39
N PRO A 109 4.60 6.84 8.70
CA PRO A 109 3.39 7.39 8.07
C PRO A 109 3.17 6.85 6.65
N ILE A 110 3.60 5.63 6.38
CA ILE A 110 3.60 5.02 5.06
C ILE A 110 2.96 3.64 5.14
N ILE A 111 2.11 3.32 4.14
CA ILE A 111 1.58 1.97 3.93
C ILE A 111 1.90 1.55 2.50
N LEU A 112 2.27 0.28 2.31
CA LEU A 112 2.42 -0.31 0.99
C LEU A 112 1.04 -0.48 0.36
N ASN A 113 0.88 -0.05 -0.89
CA ASN A 113 -0.39 -0.08 -1.60
C ASN A 113 -0.23 -0.70 -3.00
N THR A 114 -1.12 -1.63 -3.33
CA THR A 114 -1.21 -2.19 -4.68
C THR A 114 -2.67 -2.46 -5.03
N SER A 115 -2.96 -2.71 -6.31
CA SER A 115 -4.32 -2.98 -6.78
C SER A 115 -4.89 -4.25 -6.18
N PHE A 116 -6.20 -4.24 -5.88
CA PHE A 116 -6.91 -5.40 -5.36
C PHE A 116 -7.28 -6.35 -6.49
N ASN A 117 -6.34 -7.18 -6.88
CA ASN A 117 -6.51 -8.27 -7.84
C ASN A 117 -5.35 -9.26 -7.70
N GLU A 118 -5.51 -10.45 -8.27
CA GLU A 118 -4.41 -11.39 -8.49
C GLU A 118 -3.85 -11.17 -9.88
N ASN A 119 -4.42 -11.84 -10.91
CA ASN A 119 -4.07 -11.65 -12.33
C ASN A 119 -5.25 -11.10 -13.14
N GLU A 120 -6.44 -11.10 -12.57
CA GLU A 120 -7.67 -10.59 -13.17
C GLU A 120 -7.75 -9.07 -13.06
N PRO A 121 -8.74 -8.43 -13.71
CA PRO A 121 -9.01 -7.01 -13.50
C PRO A 121 -9.26 -6.67 -12.02
N VAL A 122 -9.02 -5.41 -11.65
CA VAL A 122 -9.25 -4.93 -10.28
C VAL A 122 -10.72 -5.18 -9.89
N VAL A 123 -10.93 -5.72 -8.69
CA VAL A 123 -12.26 -6.03 -8.17
C VAL A 123 -13.19 -4.81 -8.22
N CYS A 124 -14.45 -5.05 -8.59
CA CYS A 124 -15.49 -4.03 -8.67
C CYS A 124 -16.66 -4.30 -7.75
N LEU A 125 -16.93 -5.57 -7.44
CA LEU A 125 -18.05 -6.01 -6.61
C LEU A 125 -17.54 -6.63 -5.31
N PRO A 126 -18.33 -6.54 -4.22
CA PRO A 126 -17.96 -7.19 -2.94
C PRO A 126 -17.73 -8.71 -3.07
N GLU A 127 -18.50 -9.38 -3.93
CA GLU A 127 -18.37 -10.82 -4.18
C GLU A 127 -17.02 -11.15 -4.80
N GLU A 128 -16.54 -10.33 -5.72
CA GLU A 128 -15.22 -10.49 -6.37
C GLU A 128 -14.10 -10.31 -5.35
N ALA A 129 -14.24 -9.34 -4.44
CA ALA A 129 -13.28 -9.12 -3.38
C ALA A 129 -13.20 -10.33 -2.43
N LEU A 130 -14.37 -10.88 -2.06
CA LEU A 130 -14.42 -12.05 -1.20
C LEU A 130 -13.80 -13.29 -1.89
N GLU A 131 -14.10 -13.51 -3.16
CA GLU A 131 -13.52 -14.62 -3.94
C GLU A 131 -11.99 -14.50 -4.00
N THR A 132 -11.47 -13.32 -4.30
CA THR A 132 -10.03 -13.08 -4.35
C THR A 132 -9.39 -13.28 -2.98
N PHE A 133 -10.04 -12.82 -1.92
CA PHE A 133 -9.59 -13.03 -0.54
C PHE A 133 -9.50 -14.53 -0.20
N LEU A 134 -10.54 -15.30 -0.53
CA LEU A 134 -10.58 -16.73 -0.24
C LEU A 134 -9.53 -17.52 -1.04
N ARG A 135 -9.24 -17.08 -2.27
CA ARG A 135 -8.30 -17.72 -3.19
C ARG A 135 -6.83 -17.42 -2.86
N THR A 136 -6.56 -16.35 -2.14
CA THR A 136 -5.21 -15.85 -1.87
C THR A 136 -4.84 -16.02 -0.40
N LYS A 137 -3.67 -15.50 0.00
CA LYS A 137 -3.15 -15.59 1.38
C LYS A 137 -3.25 -14.26 2.14
N MET A 138 -4.17 -13.38 1.75
CA MET A 138 -4.45 -12.16 2.50
C MET A 138 -4.96 -12.49 3.90
N ASP A 139 -4.58 -11.67 4.88
CA ASP A 139 -4.93 -11.93 6.28
C ASP A 139 -6.32 -11.43 6.63
N ILE A 140 -6.68 -10.24 6.16
CA ILE A 140 -7.93 -9.54 6.50
C ILE A 140 -8.51 -8.90 5.25
N LEU A 141 -9.83 -9.01 5.09
CA LEU A 141 -10.59 -8.28 4.08
C LEU A 141 -11.50 -7.27 4.75
N VAL A 142 -11.49 -6.03 4.27
CA VAL A 142 -12.38 -4.97 4.72
C VAL A 142 -13.35 -4.63 3.60
N LEU A 143 -14.66 -4.74 3.87
CA LEU A 143 -15.74 -4.42 2.93
C LEU A 143 -16.69 -3.44 3.62
N GLY A 144 -16.56 -2.14 3.31
CA GLY A 144 -17.33 -1.12 3.99
C GLY A 144 -17.06 -1.12 5.49
N ASN A 145 -18.07 -1.44 6.28
CA ASN A 145 -17.96 -1.53 7.74
C ASN A 145 -17.74 -2.97 8.24
N TRP A 146 -17.55 -3.92 7.34
CA TRP A 146 -17.37 -5.33 7.69
C TRP A 146 -15.90 -5.72 7.59
N THR A 147 -15.45 -6.55 8.51
CA THR A 147 -14.11 -7.13 8.50
C THR A 147 -14.23 -8.65 8.45
N VAL A 148 -13.55 -9.26 7.47
CA VAL A 148 -13.53 -10.71 7.29
C VAL A 148 -12.13 -11.20 7.63
N VAL A 149 -12.04 -12.15 8.56
CA VAL A 149 -10.78 -12.77 8.98
C VAL A 149 -10.86 -14.27 8.74
N ARG A 150 -9.68 -14.90 8.59
CA ARG A 150 -9.62 -16.36 8.42
C ARG A 150 -9.79 -17.04 9.76
N LYS A 151 -10.53 -18.15 9.76
CA LYS A 151 -10.53 -19.08 10.90
C LYS A 151 -9.26 -19.94 10.82
N ASN A 152 -8.62 -20.10 11.93
CA ASN A 152 -7.46 -21.01 12.06
C ASN A 152 -7.93 -22.45 12.26
#